data_60a9a0c347c9dbec260222746438be85
#
_entry.id   60a9a0c347c9dbec260222746438be85
#
_cell.length_a   1.000
_cell.length_b   1.000
_cell.length_c   1.000
_cell.angle_alpha   90.00
_cell.angle_beta   90.00
_cell.angle_gamma   90.00
#
_symmetry.space_group_name_H-M   'P 1'
#
loop_
_entity.id
_entity.type
_entity.pdbx_description
1 polymer ?
#
loop_
_entity_poly.entity_id
_entity_poly.type
_entity_poly.pdbx_seq_one_letter_code
_entity_poly.pdbx_strand_id
1 'polypeptide(L)'
;MAEANPMISLEAMTFQAAHAALEQGFAAIAAGETEFDLGGVNACDSSGVALMLAWQRKAHGAGQKLTYLNVPPRLQRLVNLYDVAGLLPRF
;
A
#
# COMPACT_ATOMS: atom_id res chain seq x y z
N MET A 1 20.72 3.18 -14.69
CA MET A 1 20.15 3.23 -14.27
C MET A 1 19.64 3.31 -13.42
N ALA A 2 19.48 3.15 -13.41
CA ALA A 2 18.82 3.12 -12.78
C ALA A 2 18.46 3.07 -12.05
N GLU A 3 18.19 3.07 -11.79
CA GLU A 3 17.71 2.99 -11.01
C GLU A 3 17.00 2.69 -10.27
N ALA A 4 17.23 2.25 -10.29
CA ALA A 4 16.44 1.48 -9.41
C ALA A 4 15.22 2.20 -8.99
N ASN A 5 14.17 1.56 -8.88
CA ASN A 5 12.95 2.18 -8.51
C ASN A 5 12.54 1.72 -7.13
N PRO A 6 12.89 2.47 -6.11
CA PRO A 6 12.67 2.03 -4.76
C PRO A 6 11.22 2.02 -4.31
N MET A 7 10.30 2.66 -5.04
CA MET A 7 8.94 2.75 -4.54
C MET A 7 7.95 2.16 -5.51
N ILE A 8 6.93 1.50 -4.97
CA ILE A 8 5.81 1.03 -5.74
C ILE A 8 5.05 2.23 -6.30
N SER A 9 4.60 2.12 -7.53
CA SER A 9 3.83 3.15 -8.20
C SER A 9 2.52 2.55 -8.68
N LEU A 10 1.41 3.06 -8.16
CA LEU A 10 0.08 2.54 -8.45
C LEU A 10 -0.84 3.66 -8.90
N GLU A 11 -1.73 3.35 -9.82
CA GLU A 11 -2.76 4.30 -10.26
C GLU A 11 -4.11 3.98 -9.65
N ALA A 12 -4.35 2.74 -9.26
CA ALA A 12 -5.64 2.34 -8.74
C ALA A 12 -5.49 1.30 -7.65
N MET A 13 -6.33 1.43 -6.63
CA MET A 13 -6.45 0.46 -5.56
C MET A 13 -7.91 0.08 -5.45
N THR A 14 -8.43 -0.49 -6.53
CA THR A 14 -9.82 -0.89 -6.64
C THR A 14 -9.92 -2.40 -6.70
N PHE A 15 -11.14 -2.90 -6.59
CA PHE A 15 -11.36 -4.34 -6.66
C PHE A 15 -10.80 -4.93 -7.97
N GLN A 16 -11.00 -4.24 -9.10
CA GLN A 16 -10.51 -4.76 -10.38
C GLN A 16 -8.99 -4.78 -10.45
N ALA A 17 -8.33 -3.84 -9.79
CA ALA A 17 -6.89 -3.72 -9.82
C ALA A 17 -6.21 -4.44 -8.65
N ALA A 18 -6.98 -5.03 -7.75
CA ALA A 18 -6.46 -5.52 -6.47
C ALA A 18 -5.39 -6.59 -6.63
N HIS A 19 -5.62 -7.55 -7.53
CA HIS A 19 -4.66 -8.64 -7.68
C HIS A 19 -3.30 -8.13 -8.14
N ALA A 20 -3.30 -7.28 -9.18
CA ALA A 20 -2.04 -6.74 -9.70
C ALA A 20 -1.36 -5.86 -8.65
N ALA A 21 -2.14 -5.05 -7.92
CA ALA A 21 -1.57 -4.20 -6.89
C ALA A 21 -0.98 -5.03 -5.75
N LEU A 22 -1.67 -6.11 -5.37
CA LEU A 22 -1.18 -6.99 -4.32
C LEU A 22 0.17 -7.59 -4.71
N GLU A 23 0.26 -8.12 -5.92
CA GLU A 23 1.50 -8.75 -6.40
C GLU A 23 2.62 -7.74 -6.51
N GLN A 24 2.30 -6.54 -6.99
CA GLN A 24 3.30 -5.49 -7.13
C GLN A 24 3.88 -5.11 -5.77
N GLY A 25 3.02 -4.97 -4.77
CA GLY A 25 3.48 -4.65 -3.43
C GLY A 25 4.28 -5.78 -2.80
N PHE A 26 3.85 -7.02 -3.00
CA PHE A 26 4.59 -8.16 -2.49
C PHE A 26 5.99 -8.23 -3.09
N ALA A 27 6.10 -7.98 -4.40
CA ALA A 27 7.40 -7.97 -5.07
C ALA A 27 8.29 -6.86 -4.52
N ALA A 28 7.73 -5.69 -4.25
CA ALA A 28 8.49 -4.58 -3.69
C ALA A 28 8.99 -4.93 -2.29
N ILE A 29 8.16 -5.54 -1.46
CA ILE A 29 8.55 -5.95 -0.11
C ILE A 29 9.68 -6.99 -0.19
N ALA A 30 9.55 -7.94 -1.10
CA ALA A 30 10.58 -8.96 -1.29
C ALA A 30 11.91 -8.34 -1.73
N ALA A 31 11.85 -7.20 -2.43
CA ALA A 31 13.04 -6.48 -2.86
C ALA A 31 13.62 -5.57 -1.76
N GLY A 32 12.98 -5.53 -0.60
CA GLY A 32 13.46 -4.72 0.52
C GLY A 32 12.88 -3.33 0.59
N GLU A 33 11.88 -3.01 -0.23
CA GLU A 33 11.26 -1.70 -0.20
C GLU A 33 10.39 -1.54 1.03
N THR A 34 10.48 -0.39 1.66
CA THR A 34 9.72 -0.11 2.88
C THR A 34 8.87 1.14 2.79
N GLU A 35 8.93 1.87 1.67
CA GLU A 35 8.13 3.07 1.47
C GLU A 35 7.26 2.89 0.24
N PHE A 36 5.96 2.99 0.42
CA PHE A 36 4.99 2.88 -0.66
C PHE A 36 4.35 4.25 -0.85
N ASP A 37 4.63 4.87 -1.99
CA ASP A 37 4.06 6.18 -2.31
C ASP A 37 2.74 5.97 -3.03
N LEU A 38 1.67 6.35 -2.40
CA LEU A 38 0.32 6.19 -2.92
C LEU A 38 -0.22 7.47 -3.56
N GLY A 39 0.67 8.45 -3.77
CA GLY A 39 0.25 9.74 -4.31
C GLY A 39 -0.27 9.69 -5.74
N GLY A 40 0.10 8.66 -6.50
CA GLY A 40 -0.40 8.48 -7.86
C GLY A 40 -1.74 7.77 -7.95
N VAL A 41 -2.29 7.31 -6.82
CA VAL A 41 -3.54 6.58 -6.82
C VAL A 41 -4.69 7.55 -7.03
N ASN A 42 -5.41 7.41 -8.14
CA ASN A 42 -6.53 8.28 -8.45
C ASN A 42 -7.87 7.57 -8.43
N ALA A 43 -7.88 6.28 -8.10
CA ALA A 43 -9.11 5.51 -7.95
C ALA A 43 -8.90 4.48 -6.85
N CYS A 44 -9.77 4.49 -5.84
CA CYS A 44 -9.68 3.49 -4.78
C CYS A 44 -11.09 3.21 -4.23
N ASP A 45 -11.23 2.01 -3.69
CA ASP A 45 -12.44 1.59 -2.97
C ASP A 45 -11.97 0.82 -1.73
N SER A 46 -12.89 0.10 -1.09
CA SER A 46 -12.54 -0.61 0.14
C SER A 46 -11.46 -1.66 -0.07
N SER A 47 -11.24 -2.11 -1.31
CA SER A 47 -10.13 -3.03 -1.60
C SER A 47 -8.79 -2.39 -1.29
N GLY A 48 -8.70 -1.06 -1.34
CA GLY A 48 -7.46 -0.36 -0.99
C GLY A 48 -7.08 -0.59 0.46
N VAL A 49 -8.06 -0.60 1.35
CA VAL A 49 -7.81 -0.87 2.76
C VAL A 49 -7.28 -2.29 2.93
N ALA A 50 -7.90 -3.25 2.25
CA ALA A 50 -7.47 -4.64 2.32
C ALA A 50 -6.04 -4.81 1.80
N LEU A 51 -5.70 -4.08 0.72
CA LEU A 51 -4.35 -4.10 0.18
C LEU A 51 -3.33 -3.59 1.20
N MET A 52 -3.63 -2.47 1.84
CA MET A 52 -2.71 -1.92 2.84
C MET A 52 -2.48 -2.91 3.97
N LEU A 53 -3.54 -3.57 4.43
CA LEU A 53 -3.41 -4.55 5.50
C LEU A 53 -2.61 -5.77 5.06
N ALA A 54 -2.82 -6.24 3.83
CA ALA A 54 -2.11 -7.40 3.31
C ALA A 54 -0.62 -7.09 3.16
N TRP A 55 -0.29 -5.92 2.62
CA TRP A 55 1.10 -5.51 2.49
C TRP A 55 1.76 -5.37 3.85
N GLN A 56 1.04 -4.78 4.81
CA GLN A 56 1.56 -4.60 6.17
C GLN A 56 1.88 -5.95 6.80
N ARG A 57 0.99 -6.91 6.63
CA ARG A 57 1.20 -8.25 7.19
C ARG A 57 2.39 -8.94 6.53
N LYS A 58 2.52 -8.79 5.22
CA LYS A 58 3.64 -9.38 4.49
C LYS A 58 4.97 -8.80 4.95
N ALA A 59 5.02 -7.49 5.10
CA ALA A 59 6.22 -6.79 5.54
C ALA A 59 6.59 -7.22 6.95
N HIS A 60 5.60 -7.31 7.82
CA HIS A 60 5.85 -7.72 9.20
C HIS A 60 6.45 -9.13 9.25
N GLY A 61 5.93 -10.05 8.43
CA GLY A 61 6.47 -11.39 8.36
C GLY A 61 7.89 -11.44 7.82
N ALA A 62 8.31 -10.42 7.07
CA ALA A 62 9.68 -10.30 6.56
C ALA A 62 10.58 -9.48 7.48
N GLY A 63 10.09 -9.09 8.65
CA GLY A 63 10.87 -8.29 9.58
C GLY A 63 11.02 -6.84 9.17
N GLN A 64 10.14 -6.34 8.31
CA GLN A 64 10.20 -4.98 7.79
C GLN A 64 9.03 -4.16 8.28
N LYS A 65 9.21 -2.86 8.25
CA LYS A 65 8.19 -1.91 8.67
C LYS A 65 7.85 -0.99 7.49
N LEU A 66 6.62 -1.09 7.00
CA LEU A 66 6.19 -0.27 5.87
C LEU A 66 5.80 1.13 6.33
N THR A 67 6.04 2.09 5.43
CA THR A 67 5.55 3.45 5.56
C THR A 67 4.79 3.79 4.29
N TYR A 68 3.61 4.38 4.45
CA TYR A 68 2.81 4.83 3.31
C TYR A 68 2.95 6.34 3.18
N LEU A 69 3.27 6.80 1.97
CA LEU A 69 3.47 8.21 1.68
C LEU A 69 2.34 8.72 0.81
N ASN A 70 1.92 9.95 1.05
CA ASN A 70 0.96 10.65 0.19
C ASN A 70 -0.33 9.87 0.01
N VAL A 71 -0.85 9.32 1.10
CA VAL A 71 -2.08 8.53 1.06
C VAL A 71 -3.24 9.44 0.65
N PRO A 72 -4.00 9.09 -0.40
CA PRO A 72 -5.11 9.94 -0.83
C PRO A 72 -6.15 10.12 0.28
N PRO A 73 -6.75 11.31 0.37
CA PRO A 73 -7.75 11.57 1.42
C PRO A 73 -8.91 10.57 1.40
N ARG A 74 -9.33 10.14 0.22
CA ARG A 74 -10.41 9.15 0.13
C ARG A 74 -10.01 7.85 0.80
N LEU A 75 -8.77 7.41 0.58
CA LEU A 75 -8.29 6.17 1.19
C LEU A 75 -8.16 6.34 2.70
N GLN A 76 -7.69 7.49 3.15
CA GLN A 76 -7.61 7.77 4.59
C GLN A 76 -9.01 7.67 5.23
N ARG A 77 -10.03 8.21 4.55
CA ARG A 77 -11.39 8.15 5.06
C ARG A 77 -11.89 6.71 5.14
N LEU A 78 -11.54 5.88 4.15
CA LEU A 78 -11.93 4.48 4.17
C LEU A 78 -11.25 3.72 5.30
N VAL A 79 -9.98 4.00 5.55
CA VAL A 79 -9.26 3.38 6.67
C VAL A 79 -9.95 3.72 8.00
N ASN A 80 -10.33 4.99 8.16
CA ASN A 80 -11.01 5.42 9.38
C ASN A 80 -12.39 4.82 9.49
N LEU A 81 -13.10 4.72 8.37
CA LEU A 81 -14.45 4.14 8.35
C LEU A 81 -14.44 2.69 8.81
N TYR A 82 -13.44 1.93 8.41
CA TYR A 82 -13.34 0.52 8.80
C TYR A 82 -12.65 0.32 10.13
N ASP A 83 -12.23 1.41 10.77
CA ASP A 83 -11.65 1.38 12.12
C ASP A 83 -10.43 0.46 12.20
N VAL A 84 -9.61 0.52 11.17
CA VAL A 84 -8.39 -0.30 11.13
C VAL A 84 -7.13 0.54 11.22
N ALA A 85 -7.27 1.83 11.53
CA ALA A 85 -6.12 2.72 11.59
C ALA A 85 -5.07 2.23 12.59
N GLY A 86 -5.49 1.58 13.66
CA GLY A 86 -4.58 1.04 14.66
C GLY A 86 -3.77 -0.15 14.19
N LEU A 87 -4.16 -0.75 13.04
CA LEU A 87 -3.46 -1.90 12.48
C LEU A 87 -2.47 -1.50 11.40
N LEU A 88 -2.42 -0.22 11.06
CA LEU A 88 -1.57 0.29 10.00
C LEU A 88 -0.56 1.28 10.57
N PRO A 89 0.58 1.48 9.87
CA PRO A 89 1.50 2.52 10.30
C PRO A 89 0.86 3.89 10.12
N ARG A 90 1.37 4.87 10.82
CA ARG A 90 0.88 6.23 10.68
C ARG A 90 1.21 6.78 9.31
N PHE A 91 0.33 7.60 8.80
CA PHE A 91 0.56 8.25 7.53
C PHE A 91 -0.19 9.58 7.46
#